data_eb5c48156991ee254aafb686448b0070
#
_entry.id   eb5c48156991ee254aafb686448b0070
#
_cell.length_a   1.000
_cell.length_b   1.000
_cell.length_c   1.000
_cell.angle_alpha   90.00
_cell.angle_beta   90.00
_cell.angle_gamma   90.00
#
_symmetry.space_group_name_H-M   'P 1'
#
loop_
_entity.id
_entity.type
_entity.pdbx_description
1 polymer ?
#
loop_
_entity_poly.entity_id
_entity_poly.type
_entity_poly.pdbx_seq_one_letter_code
_entity_poly.pdbx_strand_id
1 'polypeptide(L)'
;MSYIKVPGDIEKKSFEIIEEELGDKVKKFSESELLIVKRIVHTSADFEYADLIEFQNNAIESGLKALEKGCKIYCDTNMIVNGLSKPALAKYNCSAYSLVSDKEVIEEAKKEGLTRSIVGMRKAGKDPKTKIFILGNAPTALYQLKEMIEKGEIEKPALVIGVPVGFVGAAESKEEFKKLGVPYITINGRKGGSTIGVAILHGIIYQIYKREGFHV
;
A
#
# COMPACT_ATOMS: atom_id res chain seq x y z
N MET A 1 3.48 26.56 -27.09
CA MET A 1 4.26 25.59 -26.29
C MET A 1 3.99 24.20 -26.84
N SER A 2 5.03 23.45 -27.23
CA SER A 2 4.88 22.03 -27.55
C SER A 2 4.80 21.26 -26.21
N TYR A 3 3.75 20.48 -26.00
CA TYR A 3 3.64 19.58 -24.85
C TYR A 3 3.91 18.13 -25.28
N ILE A 4 4.43 17.32 -24.37
CA ILE A 4 4.70 15.91 -24.60
C ILE A 4 3.36 15.17 -24.69
N LYS A 5 3.20 14.29 -25.69
CA LYS A 5 1.93 13.59 -25.97
C LYS A 5 2.01 12.08 -25.71
N VAL A 6 3.21 11.52 -25.68
CA VAL A 6 3.42 10.09 -25.48
C VAL A 6 3.39 9.78 -23.97
N PRO A 7 2.49 8.91 -23.49
CA PRO A 7 2.33 8.67 -22.04
C PRO A 7 3.61 8.24 -21.34
N GLY A 8 4.40 7.35 -21.92
CA GLY A 8 5.67 6.90 -21.36
C GLY A 8 6.71 8.01 -21.22
N ASP A 9 6.77 8.93 -22.21
CA ASP A 9 7.67 10.07 -22.16
C ASP A 9 7.24 11.09 -21.11
N ILE A 10 5.92 11.27 -20.90
CA ILE A 10 5.38 12.13 -19.85
C ILE A 10 5.78 11.59 -18.48
N GLU A 11 5.59 10.29 -18.24
CA GLU A 11 5.96 9.67 -16.95
C GLU A 11 7.48 9.74 -16.73
N LYS A 12 8.26 9.42 -17.74
CA LYS A 12 9.73 9.52 -17.68
C LYS A 12 10.17 10.93 -17.31
N LYS A 13 9.65 11.95 -18.02
CA LYS A 13 9.98 13.35 -17.74
C LYS A 13 9.55 13.78 -16.33
N SER A 14 8.38 13.31 -15.88
CA SER A 14 7.92 13.58 -14.50
C SER A 14 8.88 12.97 -13.47
N PHE A 15 9.37 11.76 -13.69
CA PHE A 15 10.32 11.10 -12.77
C PHE A 15 11.70 11.73 -12.78
N GLU A 16 12.16 12.26 -13.91
CA GLU A 16 13.38 13.05 -14.00
C GLU A 16 13.28 14.34 -13.16
N ILE A 17 12.18 15.07 -13.31
CA ILE A 17 11.92 16.30 -12.54
C ILE A 17 11.82 16.00 -11.03
N ILE A 18 11.09 14.95 -10.66
CA ILE A 18 10.95 14.55 -9.25
C ILE A 18 12.32 14.19 -8.66
N GLU A 19 13.15 13.46 -9.39
CA GLU A 19 14.49 13.08 -8.92
C GLU A 19 15.42 14.30 -8.76
N GLU A 20 15.37 15.24 -9.71
CA GLU A 20 16.09 16.51 -9.65
C GLU A 20 15.66 17.34 -8.42
N GLU A 21 14.36 17.48 -8.18
CA GLU A 21 13.82 18.25 -7.05
C GLU A 21 14.03 17.57 -5.69
N LEU A 22 14.08 16.23 -5.64
CA LEU A 22 14.45 15.49 -4.43
C LEU A 22 15.92 15.75 -4.03
N GLY A 23 16.80 16.02 -5.00
CA GLY A 23 18.20 16.37 -4.76
C GLY A 23 18.93 15.35 -3.90
N ASP A 24 19.58 15.80 -2.83
CA ASP A 24 20.34 14.91 -1.93
C ASP A 24 19.48 13.88 -1.19
N LYS A 25 18.15 14.05 -1.12
CA LYS A 25 17.26 13.06 -0.50
C LYS A 25 17.27 11.72 -1.23
N VAL A 26 17.57 11.71 -2.53
CA VAL A 26 17.72 10.48 -3.34
C VAL A 26 18.71 9.50 -2.70
N LYS A 27 19.78 10.00 -2.10
CA LYS A 27 20.84 9.18 -1.48
C LYS A 27 20.41 8.41 -0.24
N LYS A 28 19.23 8.73 0.31
CA LYS A 28 18.66 8.03 1.49
C LYS A 28 18.01 6.71 1.14
N PHE A 29 17.74 6.45 -0.15
CA PHE A 29 16.96 5.34 -0.64
C PHE A 29 17.79 4.39 -1.49
N SER A 30 17.53 3.10 -1.37
CA SER A 30 17.95 2.14 -2.38
C SER A 30 17.21 2.40 -3.70
N GLU A 31 17.67 1.83 -4.79
CA GLU A 31 17.02 1.96 -6.11
C GLU A 31 15.54 1.54 -6.07
N SER A 32 15.24 0.41 -5.43
CA SER A 32 13.87 -0.10 -5.28
C SER A 32 12.97 0.82 -4.43
N GLU A 33 13.50 1.40 -3.36
CA GLU A 33 12.77 2.35 -2.51
C GLU A 33 12.52 3.66 -3.26
N LEU A 34 13.52 4.16 -3.99
CA LEU A 34 13.41 5.40 -4.76
C LEU A 34 12.31 5.31 -5.83
N LEU A 35 12.13 4.16 -6.48
CA LEU A 35 11.03 3.94 -7.42
C LEU A 35 9.67 4.13 -6.74
N ILE A 36 9.50 3.66 -5.52
CA ILE A 36 8.27 3.82 -4.73
C ILE A 36 8.08 5.29 -4.34
N VAL A 37 9.14 5.94 -3.84
CA VAL A 37 9.11 7.36 -3.44
C VAL A 37 8.71 8.23 -4.62
N LYS A 38 9.33 8.05 -5.80
CA LYS A 38 8.99 8.80 -7.01
C LYS A 38 7.53 8.62 -7.41
N ARG A 39 6.96 7.41 -7.28
CA ARG A 39 5.53 7.18 -7.55
C ARG A 39 4.61 7.86 -6.57
N ILE A 40 4.97 7.90 -5.29
CA ILE A 40 4.20 8.62 -4.28
C ILE A 40 4.20 10.11 -4.57
N VAL A 41 5.38 10.69 -4.84
CA VAL A 41 5.49 12.11 -5.19
C VAL A 41 4.75 12.42 -6.49
N HIS A 42 4.87 11.57 -7.52
CA HIS A 42 4.12 11.73 -8.77
C HIS A 42 2.59 11.72 -8.55
N THR A 43 2.10 10.90 -7.64
CA THR A 43 0.66 10.78 -7.34
C THR A 43 0.12 11.96 -6.53
N SER A 44 0.95 12.56 -5.67
CA SER A 44 0.53 13.57 -4.69
C SER A 44 1.01 14.99 -5.00
N ALA A 45 2.03 15.13 -5.83
CA ALA A 45 2.82 16.35 -6.01
C ALA A 45 3.40 16.90 -4.68
N ASP A 46 3.63 16.02 -3.69
CA ASP A 46 4.06 16.41 -2.35
C ASP A 46 5.38 15.71 -1.99
N PHE A 47 6.46 16.49 -1.99
CA PHE A 47 7.82 16.03 -1.71
C PHE A 47 8.07 15.67 -0.23
N GLU A 48 7.19 16.10 0.69
CA GLU A 48 7.31 15.76 2.11
C GLU A 48 7.19 14.23 2.34
N TYR A 49 6.49 13.52 1.45
CA TYR A 49 6.42 12.05 1.52
C TYR A 49 7.78 11.36 1.52
N ALA A 50 8.80 11.94 0.90
CA ALA A 50 10.16 11.41 0.93
C ALA A 50 10.81 11.45 2.31
N ASP A 51 10.35 12.34 3.19
CA ASP A 51 10.83 12.42 4.57
C ASP A 51 9.98 11.58 5.54
N LEU A 52 8.75 11.23 5.13
CA LEU A 52 7.78 10.54 5.97
C LEU A 52 7.70 9.04 5.73
N ILE A 53 8.15 8.55 4.57
CA ILE A 53 8.06 7.13 4.24
C ILE A 53 9.08 6.31 5.03
N GLU A 54 8.64 5.15 5.50
CA GLU A 54 9.51 4.15 6.12
C GLU A 54 9.28 2.76 5.51
N PHE A 55 10.39 2.06 5.30
CA PHE A 55 10.45 0.68 4.84
C PHE A 55 11.03 -0.20 5.95
N GLN A 56 10.34 -1.24 6.37
CA GLN A 56 10.76 -2.09 7.47
C GLN A 56 10.76 -3.57 7.09
N ASN A 57 11.67 -4.34 7.68
CA ASN A 57 11.69 -5.80 7.63
C ASN A 57 11.67 -6.37 6.20
N ASN A 58 12.51 -5.84 5.30
CA ASN A 58 12.62 -6.26 3.90
C ASN A 58 11.26 -6.23 3.16
N ALA A 59 10.44 -5.21 3.43
CA ALA A 59 9.07 -5.12 2.95
C ALA A 59 8.93 -5.24 1.42
N ILE A 60 9.82 -4.59 0.66
CA ILE A 60 9.79 -4.62 -0.81
C ILE A 60 10.06 -6.03 -1.33
N GLU A 61 11.14 -6.65 -0.87
CA GLU A 61 11.51 -8.00 -1.29
C GLU A 61 10.45 -9.03 -0.92
N SER A 62 9.90 -8.94 0.30
CA SER A 62 8.82 -9.82 0.76
C SER A 62 7.54 -9.64 -0.06
N GLY A 63 7.19 -8.39 -0.38
CA GLY A 63 6.07 -8.06 -1.25
C GLY A 63 6.24 -8.61 -2.67
N LEU A 64 7.42 -8.43 -3.27
CA LEU A 64 7.75 -8.97 -4.60
C LEU A 64 7.61 -10.50 -4.63
N LYS A 65 8.18 -11.20 -3.65
CA LYS A 65 8.06 -12.67 -3.53
C LYS A 65 6.60 -13.13 -3.40
N ALA A 66 5.78 -12.40 -2.66
CA ALA A 66 4.36 -12.73 -2.52
C ALA A 66 3.60 -12.53 -3.84
N LEU A 67 3.88 -11.44 -4.55
CA LEU A 67 3.28 -11.15 -5.87
C LEU A 67 3.67 -12.21 -6.90
N GLU A 68 4.94 -12.56 -7.01
CA GLU A 68 5.43 -13.58 -7.96
C GLU A 68 4.82 -14.97 -7.73
N LYS A 69 4.53 -15.32 -6.46
CA LYS A 69 3.86 -16.58 -6.12
C LYS A 69 2.36 -16.59 -6.37
N GLY A 70 1.79 -15.43 -6.62
CA GLY A 70 0.35 -15.24 -6.70
C GLY A 70 -0.30 -15.22 -5.31
N CYS A 71 -1.08 -14.18 -5.03
CA CYS A 71 -1.75 -14.02 -3.74
C CYS A 71 -3.00 -13.14 -3.85
N LYS A 72 -3.80 -13.16 -2.78
CA LYS A 72 -4.84 -12.16 -2.57
C LYS A 72 -4.27 -10.95 -1.83
N ILE A 73 -4.77 -9.78 -2.21
CA ILE A 73 -4.43 -8.48 -1.63
C ILE A 73 -5.70 -7.90 -1.02
N TYR A 74 -5.74 -7.79 0.30
CA TYR A 74 -6.85 -7.13 0.98
C TYR A 74 -6.63 -5.62 1.00
N CYS A 75 -7.69 -4.87 0.69
CA CYS A 75 -7.71 -3.41 0.69
C CYS A 75 -8.85 -2.93 1.60
N ASP A 76 -8.59 -1.95 2.46
CA ASP A 76 -9.62 -1.41 3.37
C ASP A 76 -10.66 -0.54 2.65
N THR A 77 -10.39 -0.15 1.39
CA THR A 77 -11.32 0.64 0.57
C THR A 77 -11.46 0.09 -0.85
N ASN A 78 -12.63 0.29 -1.45
CA ASN A 78 -12.84 0.01 -2.87
C ASN A 78 -12.03 0.95 -3.79
N MET A 79 -11.65 2.14 -3.30
CA MET A 79 -10.80 3.06 -4.03
C MET A 79 -9.44 2.42 -4.33
N ILE A 80 -8.82 1.76 -3.35
CA ILE A 80 -7.55 1.05 -3.56
C ILE A 80 -7.74 -0.07 -4.59
N VAL A 81 -8.75 -0.93 -4.42
CA VAL A 81 -9.03 -2.04 -5.36
C VAL A 81 -9.16 -1.54 -6.80
N ASN A 82 -9.91 -0.45 -7.00
CA ASN A 82 -10.15 0.11 -8.33
C ASN A 82 -8.94 0.87 -8.88
N GLY A 83 -8.05 1.38 -8.03
CA GLY A 83 -6.82 2.06 -8.42
C GLY A 83 -5.70 1.13 -8.86
N LEU A 84 -5.73 -0.15 -8.44
CA LEU A 84 -4.69 -1.11 -8.77
C LEU A 84 -4.75 -1.57 -10.23
N SER A 85 -3.57 -1.75 -10.83
CA SER A 85 -3.43 -2.24 -12.21
C SER A 85 -3.90 -3.68 -12.35
N LYS A 86 -5.09 -3.88 -12.90
CA LYS A 86 -5.65 -5.22 -13.15
C LYS A 86 -4.75 -6.08 -14.06
N PRO A 87 -4.16 -5.53 -15.16
CA PRO A 87 -3.24 -6.32 -16.00
C PRO A 87 -2.00 -6.80 -15.23
N ALA A 88 -1.41 -5.92 -14.41
CA ALA A 88 -0.23 -6.28 -13.61
C ALA A 88 -0.57 -7.37 -12.58
N LEU A 89 -1.69 -7.25 -11.88
CA LEU A 89 -2.13 -8.27 -10.93
C LEU A 89 -2.43 -9.61 -11.62
N ALA A 90 -3.13 -9.58 -12.74
CA ALA A 90 -3.48 -10.79 -13.50
C ALA A 90 -2.24 -11.54 -14.01
N LYS A 91 -1.19 -10.81 -14.42
CA LYS A 91 0.08 -11.40 -14.88
C LYS A 91 0.71 -12.33 -13.84
N TYR A 92 0.53 -12.02 -12.54
CA TYR A 92 1.08 -12.79 -11.43
C TYR A 92 0.02 -13.60 -10.67
N ASN A 93 -1.16 -13.84 -11.27
CA ASN A 93 -2.26 -14.54 -10.61
C ASN A 93 -2.65 -13.94 -9.24
N CYS A 94 -2.49 -12.64 -9.10
CA CYS A 94 -2.92 -11.88 -7.93
C CYS A 94 -4.32 -11.33 -8.12
N SER A 95 -5.04 -11.14 -7.02
CA SER A 95 -6.32 -10.45 -6.99
C SER A 95 -6.44 -9.51 -5.81
N ALA A 96 -7.00 -8.33 -6.04
CA ALA A 96 -7.28 -7.37 -4.98
C ALA A 96 -8.78 -7.37 -4.66
N TYR A 97 -9.11 -7.25 -3.37
CA TYR A 97 -10.49 -7.22 -2.91
C TYR A 97 -10.65 -6.34 -1.67
N SER A 98 -11.88 -5.89 -1.44
CA SER A 98 -12.28 -5.19 -0.23
C SER A 98 -13.60 -5.76 0.27
N LEU A 99 -13.77 -5.79 1.58
CA LEU A 99 -14.99 -6.24 2.24
C LEU A 99 -15.82 -5.09 2.82
N VAL A 100 -15.42 -3.83 2.57
CA VAL A 100 -16.08 -2.65 3.14
C VAL A 100 -17.55 -2.49 2.72
N SER A 101 -17.94 -3.04 1.55
CA SER A 101 -19.29 -3.02 1.01
C SER A 101 -19.98 -4.40 1.05
N ASP A 102 -19.34 -5.39 1.66
CA ASP A 102 -19.91 -6.72 1.82
C ASP A 102 -21.11 -6.69 2.78
N LYS A 103 -22.24 -7.32 2.41
CA LYS A 103 -23.47 -7.28 3.18
C LYS A 103 -23.33 -7.92 4.55
N GLU A 104 -22.66 -9.08 4.63
CA GLU A 104 -22.45 -9.77 5.89
C GLU A 104 -21.56 -8.94 6.83
N VAL A 105 -20.53 -8.29 6.28
CA VAL A 105 -19.66 -7.39 7.05
C VAL A 105 -20.41 -6.19 7.58
N ILE A 106 -21.31 -5.61 6.78
CA ILE A 106 -22.15 -4.49 7.20
C ILE A 106 -23.10 -4.90 8.34
N GLU A 107 -23.76 -6.07 8.21
CA GLU A 107 -24.68 -6.57 9.21
C GLU A 107 -23.97 -6.94 10.52
N GLU A 108 -22.85 -7.66 10.42
CA GLU A 108 -22.03 -8.04 11.57
C GLU A 108 -21.49 -6.81 12.30
N ALA A 109 -20.95 -5.83 11.58
CA ALA A 109 -20.44 -4.59 12.15
C ALA A 109 -21.54 -3.81 12.90
N LYS A 110 -22.75 -3.74 12.33
CA LYS A 110 -23.89 -3.12 12.99
C LYS A 110 -24.32 -3.87 14.25
N LYS A 111 -24.33 -5.18 14.21
CA LYS A 111 -24.71 -6.05 15.35
C LYS A 111 -23.72 -5.92 16.50
N GLU A 112 -22.42 -5.86 16.19
CA GLU A 112 -21.34 -5.79 17.19
C GLU A 112 -21.04 -4.35 17.65
N GLY A 113 -21.61 -3.32 17.01
CA GLY A 113 -21.28 -1.92 17.31
C GLY A 113 -19.85 -1.54 16.87
N LEU A 114 -19.29 -2.22 15.86
CA LEU A 114 -17.93 -2.04 15.36
C LEU A 114 -17.92 -1.38 13.98
N THR A 115 -16.71 -0.95 13.55
CA THR A 115 -16.53 -0.46 12.19
C THR A 115 -16.50 -1.62 11.18
N ARG A 116 -17.01 -1.41 9.96
CA ARG A 116 -16.89 -2.38 8.87
C ARG A 116 -15.44 -2.78 8.58
N SER A 117 -14.52 -1.85 8.81
CA SER A 117 -13.08 -2.09 8.61
C SER A 117 -12.51 -3.09 9.61
N ILE A 118 -12.98 -3.09 10.86
CA ILE A 118 -12.61 -4.11 11.87
C ILE A 118 -13.12 -5.49 11.43
N VAL A 119 -14.41 -5.60 11.13
CA VAL A 119 -15.02 -6.88 10.75
C VAL A 119 -14.44 -7.41 9.45
N GLY A 120 -14.28 -6.55 8.45
CA GLY A 120 -13.62 -6.92 7.18
C GLY A 120 -12.19 -7.41 7.38
N MET A 121 -11.43 -6.77 8.27
CA MET A 121 -10.07 -7.21 8.61
C MET A 121 -10.06 -8.59 9.27
N ARG A 122 -10.97 -8.87 10.22
CA ARG A 122 -11.09 -10.20 10.84
C ARG A 122 -11.35 -11.31 9.82
N LYS A 123 -12.21 -11.05 8.83
CA LYS A 123 -12.48 -12.01 7.75
C LYS A 123 -11.29 -12.15 6.82
N ALA A 124 -10.69 -11.03 6.40
CA ALA A 124 -9.56 -11.04 5.47
C ALA A 124 -8.30 -11.69 6.07
N GLY A 125 -8.01 -11.43 7.34
CA GLY A 125 -6.86 -11.99 8.04
C GLY A 125 -6.91 -13.53 8.15
N LYS A 126 -8.12 -14.10 8.23
CA LYS A 126 -8.32 -15.56 8.31
C LYS A 126 -8.24 -16.26 6.95
N ASP A 127 -8.20 -15.53 5.82
CA ASP A 127 -8.01 -16.14 4.49
C ASP A 127 -6.51 -16.39 4.25
N PRO A 128 -6.05 -17.65 4.20
CA PRO A 128 -4.64 -17.99 4.08
C PRO A 128 -4.04 -17.58 2.73
N LYS A 129 -4.86 -17.24 1.74
CA LYS A 129 -4.41 -16.73 0.43
C LYS A 129 -4.11 -15.23 0.46
N THR A 130 -4.60 -14.50 1.48
CA THR A 130 -4.35 -13.08 1.64
C THR A 130 -2.97 -12.88 2.26
N LYS A 131 -2.01 -12.42 1.46
CA LYS A 131 -0.61 -12.23 1.88
C LYS A 131 -0.20 -10.78 1.97
N ILE A 132 -0.94 -9.88 1.29
CA ILE A 132 -0.66 -8.44 1.27
C ILE A 132 -1.90 -7.70 1.78
N PHE A 133 -1.68 -6.72 2.65
CA PHE A 133 -2.73 -5.85 3.18
C PHE A 133 -2.39 -4.40 2.86
N ILE A 134 -3.34 -3.64 2.29
CA ILE A 134 -3.21 -2.22 1.98
C ILE A 134 -4.30 -1.46 2.73
N LEU A 135 -3.89 -0.67 3.70
CA LEU A 135 -4.76 0.07 4.61
C LEU A 135 -4.52 1.57 4.43
N GLY A 136 -5.38 2.23 3.65
CA GLY A 136 -5.23 3.63 3.29
C GLY A 136 -6.17 4.58 4.00
N ASN A 137 -7.19 4.04 4.67
CA ASN A 137 -8.24 4.89 5.29
C ASN A 137 -8.50 4.58 6.76
N ALA A 138 -8.51 3.31 7.17
CA ALA A 138 -9.02 2.90 8.46
C ALA A 138 -7.92 2.55 9.47
N PRO A 139 -7.58 3.45 10.43
CA PRO A 139 -6.68 3.12 11.54
C PRO A 139 -7.18 1.92 12.34
N THR A 140 -8.50 1.77 12.47
CA THR A 140 -9.12 0.64 13.17
C THR A 140 -8.85 -0.72 12.53
N ALA A 141 -8.69 -0.77 11.20
CA ALA A 141 -8.28 -1.99 10.51
C ALA A 141 -6.82 -2.36 10.83
N LEU A 142 -5.95 -1.35 10.94
CA LEU A 142 -4.54 -1.56 11.27
C LEU A 142 -4.38 -2.05 12.73
N TYR A 143 -5.12 -1.46 13.65
CA TYR A 143 -5.18 -1.95 15.04
C TYR A 143 -5.71 -3.39 15.11
N GLN A 144 -6.79 -3.71 14.37
CA GLN A 144 -7.34 -5.07 14.36
C GLN A 144 -6.35 -6.09 13.81
N LEU A 145 -5.63 -5.75 12.72
CA LEU A 145 -4.60 -6.61 12.16
C LEU A 145 -3.46 -6.84 13.17
N LYS A 146 -3.02 -5.77 13.86
CA LYS A 146 -2.02 -5.85 14.93
C LYS A 146 -2.47 -6.85 16.01
N GLU A 147 -3.68 -6.67 16.52
CA GLU A 147 -4.23 -7.51 17.59
C GLU A 147 -4.29 -9.00 17.19
N MET A 148 -4.73 -9.30 15.96
CA MET A 148 -4.78 -10.68 15.45
C MET A 148 -3.39 -11.33 15.37
N ILE A 149 -2.36 -10.56 14.98
CA ILE A 149 -0.98 -11.04 14.92
C ILE A 149 -0.44 -11.29 16.33
N GLU A 150 -0.63 -10.35 17.26
CA GLU A 150 -0.16 -10.45 18.64
C GLU A 150 -0.79 -11.62 19.41
N LYS A 151 -2.06 -11.92 19.12
CA LYS A 151 -2.77 -13.07 19.70
C LYS A 151 -2.44 -14.40 19.00
N GLY A 152 -1.66 -14.39 17.95
CA GLY A 152 -1.36 -15.59 17.16
C GLY A 152 -2.57 -16.15 16.42
N GLU A 153 -3.61 -15.35 16.18
CA GLU A 153 -4.81 -15.77 15.44
C GLU A 153 -4.54 -15.95 13.94
N ILE A 154 -3.51 -15.27 13.43
CA ILE A 154 -3.09 -15.35 12.04
C ILE A 154 -1.56 -15.36 11.93
N GLU A 155 -1.05 -15.90 10.82
CA GLU A 155 0.36 -15.76 10.46
C GLU A 155 0.69 -14.32 10.10
N LYS A 156 1.97 -13.92 10.27
CA LYS A 156 2.43 -12.62 9.83
C LYS A 156 2.25 -12.47 8.31
N PRO A 157 1.63 -11.38 7.84
CA PRO A 157 1.53 -11.08 6.41
C PRO A 157 2.89 -10.99 5.73
N ALA A 158 2.93 -11.28 4.43
CA ALA A 158 4.12 -11.07 3.62
C ALA A 158 4.42 -9.57 3.42
N LEU A 159 3.38 -8.72 3.39
CA LEU A 159 3.53 -7.28 3.32
C LEU A 159 2.30 -6.57 3.88
N VAL A 160 2.54 -5.55 4.68
CA VAL A 160 1.51 -4.57 5.06
C VAL A 160 1.91 -3.19 4.57
N ILE A 161 1.05 -2.56 3.76
CA ILE A 161 1.13 -1.15 3.38
C ILE A 161 0.12 -0.42 4.28
N GLY A 162 0.62 0.09 5.41
CA GLY A 162 -0.20 0.74 6.42
C GLY A 162 -0.06 2.26 6.34
N VAL A 163 -0.91 2.88 5.57
CA VAL A 163 -0.88 4.32 5.28
C VAL A 163 -2.24 5.01 5.52
N PRO A 164 -2.96 4.68 6.62
CA PRO A 164 -4.21 5.37 6.89
C PRO A 164 -3.97 6.87 7.06
N VAL A 165 -4.78 7.68 6.37
CA VAL A 165 -4.80 9.14 6.52
C VAL A 165 -5.81 9.53 7.59
N GLY A 166 -5.49 10.52 8.44
CA GLY A 166 -6.48 11.03 9.39
C GLY A 166 -5.91 11.67 10.63
N PHE A 167 -6.84 12.10 11.48
CA PHE A 167 -6.54 12.87 12.70
C PHE A 167 -6.77 12.09 13.99
N VAL A 168 -7.55 11.00 13.93
CA VAL A 168 -7.88 10.18 15.10
C VAL A 168 -7.31 8.78 14.91
N GLY A 169 -6.27 8.45 15.65
CA GLY A 169 -5.64 7.14 15.65
C GLY A 169 -4.79 6.80 14.42
N ALA A 170 -4.69 7.68 13.41
CA ALA A 170 -3.95 7.37 12.18
C ALA A 170 -2.43 7.29 12.42
N ALA A 171 -1.86 8.28 13.07
CA ALA A 171 -0.43 8.28 13.40
C ALA A 171 -0.11 7.19 14.40
N GLU A 172 -0.91 7.07 15.46
CA GLU A 172 -0.73 6.13 16.56
C GLU A 172 -0.79 4.68 16.08
N SER A 173 -1.76 4.34 15.22
CA SER A 173 -1.91 2.98 14.67
C SER A 173 -0.68 2.54 13.87
N LYS A 174 -0.08 3.47 13.11
CA LYS A 174 1.13 3.23 12.34
C LYS A 174 2.34 2.98 13.23
N GLU A 175 2.53 3.82 14.24
CA GLU A 175 3.62 3.66 15.22
C GLU A 175 3.50 2.34 16.02
N GLU A 176 2.29 1.99 16.45
CA GLU A 176 2.06 0.73 17.15
C GLU A 176 2.33 -0.48 16.28
N PHE A 177 1.98 -0.43 14.98
CA PHE A 177 2.19 -1.55 14.06
C PHE A 177 3.67 -1.82 13.76
N LYS A 178 4.53 -0.80 13.78
CA LYS A 178 5.98 -0.93 13.58
C LYS A 178 6.64 -1.94 14.53
N LYS A 179 6.09 -2.08 15.74
CA LYS A 179 6.65 -2.94 16.79
C LYS A 179 6.55 -4.44 16.53
N LEU A 180 5.76 -4.86 15.51
CA LEU A 180 5.44 -6.28 15.27
C LEU A 180 6.51 -7.05 14.49
N GLY A 181 7.48 -6.37 13.88
CA GLY A 181 8.49 -7.02 13.03
C GLY A 181 7.89 -7.70 11.81
N VAL A 182 6.81 -7.14 11.25
CA VAL A 182 6.18 -7.54 9.99
C VAL A 182 6.83 -6.76 8.85
N PRO A 183 6.98 -7.34 7.63
CA PRO A 183 7.33 -6.55 6.44
C PRO A 183 6.32 -5.41 6.24
N TYR A 184 6.77 -4.15 6.39
CA TYR A 184 5.89 -3.00 6.56
C TYR A 184 6.39 -1.76 5.82
N ILE A 185 5.48 -1.11 5.09
CA ILE A 185 5.70 0.20 4.48
C ILE A 185 4.65 1.16 5.03
N THR A 186 5.10 2.30 5.54
CA THR A 186 4.21 3.30 6.15
C THR A 186 4.62 4.72 5.81
N ILE A 187 3.70 5.66 6.06
CA ILE A 187 3.94 7.11 6.01
C ILE A 187 3.75 7.66 7.43
N ASN A 188 4.79 8.21 8.01
CA ASN A 188 4.75 8.74 9.37
C ASN A 188 3.73 9.87 9.53
N GLY A 189 3.20 10.00 10.74
CA GLY A 189 2.25 11.05 11.08
C GLY A 189 0.87 10.84 10.47
N ARG A 190 0.19 11.93 10.10
CA ARG A 190 -1.23 11.95 9.70
C ARG A 190 -1.45 11.75 8.19
N LYS A 191 -0.42 11.96 7.37
CA LYS A 191 -0.48 11.79 5.91
C LYS A 191 -0.61 10.33 5.52
N GLY A 192 -1.12 10.10 4.32
CA GLY A 192 -1.38 8.77 3.75
C GLY A 192 -2.54 8.82 2.77
N GLY A 193 -3.33 7.74 2.73
CA GLY A 193 -4.53 7.68 1.91
C GLY A 193 -4.55 6.53 0.92
N SER A 194 -5.73 6.25 0.38
CA SER A 194 -5.93 5.16 -0.58
C SER A 194 -5.05 5.30 -1.82
N THR A 195 -4.87 6.52 -2.34
CA THR A 195 -4.01 6.79 -3.52
C THR A 195 -2.54 6.51 -3.23
N ILE A 196 -2.08 6.80 -2.01
CA ILE A 196 -0.71 6.51 -1.56
C ILE A 196 -0.50 4.99 -1.46
N GLY A 197 -1.47 4.26 -0.90
CA GLY A 197 -1.43 2.79 -0.88
C GLY A 197 -1.32 2.18 -2.28
N VAL A 198 -2.08 2.70 -3.24
CA VAL A 198 -1.99 2.31 -4.66
C VAL A 198 -0.61 2.62 -5.24
N ALA A 199 -0.09 3.83 -5.02
CA ALA A 199 1.21 4.26 -5.52
C ALA A 199 2.35 3.37 -5.00
N ILE A 200 2.31 3.00 -3.72
CA ILE A 200 3.30 2.10 -3.11
C ILE A 200 3.25 0.71 -3.77
N LEU A 201 2.06 0.09 -3.90
CA LEU A 201 1.98 -1.22 -4.55
C LEU A 201 2.39 -1.17 -6.02
N HIS A 202 2.04 -0.10 -6.74
CA HIS A 202 2.51 0.10 -8.12
C HIS A 202 4.04 0.24 -8.18
N GLY A 203 4.66 0.96 -7.23
CA GLY A 203 6.10 1.07 -7.12
C GLY A 203 6.80 -0.28 -6.88
N ILE A 204 6.12 -1.24 -6.23
CA ILE A 204 6.62 -2.60 -6.03
C ILE A 204 6.39 -3.44 -7.29
N ILE A 205 5.13 -3.58 -7.75
CA ILE A 205 4.80 -4.53 -8.82
C ILE A 205 5.42 -4.15 -10.17
N TYR A 206 5.63 -2.86 -10.44
CA TYR A 206 6.25 -2.40 -11.69
C TYR A 206 7.77 -2.65 -11.74
N GLN A 207 8.40 -3.06 -10.66
CA GLN A 207 9.77 -3.57 -10.68
C GLN A 207 9.87 -4.92 -11.41
N ILE A 208 8.78 -5.69 -11.42
CA ILE A 208 8.70 -7.03 -12.08
C ILE A 208 7.74 -7.03 -13.27
N TYR A 209 6.78 -6.11 -13.35
CA TYR A 209 5.83 -6.00 -14.44
C TYR A 209 6.17 -4.83 -15.37
N LYS A 210 6.64 -5.16 -16.57
CA LYS A 210 6.91 -4.15 -17.60
C LYS A 210 5.60 -3.72 -18.28
N ARG A 211 5.29 -2.43 -18.19
CA ARG A 211 4.15 -1.83 -18.87
C ARG A 211 4.51 -1.51 -20.32
N GLU A 212 3.65 -1.90 -21.26
CA GLU A 212 3.85 -1.58 -22.66
C GLU A 212 3.80 -0.06 -22.89
N GLY A 213 4.81 0.47 -23.58
CA GLY A 213 4.94 1.91 -23.85
C GLY A 213 5.43 2.77 -22.68
N PHE A 214 5.90 2.16 -21.59
CA PHE A 214 6.51 2.86 -20.45
C PHE A 214 7.96 2.40 -20.25
N HIS A 215 8.80 3.32 -19.79
CA HIS A 215 10.25 3.10 -19.67
C HIS A 215 10.69 2.76 -18.23
N VAL A 216 9.75 2.75 -17.26
CA VAL A 216 9.99 2.50 -15.83
C VAL A 216 9.00 1.47 -15.31
#